data_ba9ab00946c08844abe0e3755b2c0c64
#
_entry.id   ba9ab00946c08844abe0e3755b2c0c64
#
_cell.length_a   1.000
_cell.length_b   1.000
_cell.length_c   1.000
_cell.angle_alpha   90.00
_cell.angle_beta   90.00
_cell.angle_gamma   90.00
#
_symmetry.space_group_name_H-M   'P 1'
#
loop_
_entity.id
_entity.type
_entity.pdbx_description
1 polymer ?
#
loop_
_entity_poly.entity_id
_entity_poly.type
_entity_poly.pdbx_seq_one_letter_code
_entity_poly.pdbx_strand_id
1 'polypeptide(L)'
;MKLEKIVPWGRNLSEYVAMFMLNGDDLNSKILGCGDGPSSFNTEVDLNDGSVISVDPLYAYSKKEIMQRIDDISEEVMEQVVKNKNDFVWKIISSPGMLYEMRIEAMTEFLMDYNEGKEEGRYIAESLPNLSFEDEQFDLALSSHFLFLYSEHLDEEFHMKSILEMLRVAKEVRIFPLLDLKGKRSVHIESVVKELTLSGYDVSIVKTGYEFQKGGNEMLKIISKKA
;
A
#
# COMPACT_ATOMS: atom_id res chain seq x y z
N MET A 1 -17.06 3.17 -3.88
CA MET A 1 -17.09 3.03 -2.41
C MET A 1 -16.95 4.39 -1.77
N LYS A 2 -17.56 4.65 -0.61
CA LYS A 2 -17.47 5.95 0.07
C LYS A 2 -17.00 5.68 1.51
N LEU A 3 -15.74 6.01 1.80
CA LEU A 3 -15.14 5.93 3.13
C LEU A 3 -14.80 7.35 3.58
N GLU A 4 -15.18 7.71 4.79
CA GLU A 4 -14.95 9.05 5.34
C GLU A 4 -13.51 9.23 5.86
N LYS A 5 -12.82 8.13 6.11
CA LYS A 5 -11.44 8.10 6.64
C LYS A 5 -10.64 6.98 5.95
N ILE A 6 -9.33 7.06 6.06
CA ILE A 6 -8.42 5.97 5.73
C ILE A 6 -8.69 4.83 6.71
N VAL A 7 -8.95 3.63 6.18
CA VAL A 7 -9.34 2.47 6.98
C VAL A 7 -8.23 1.41 7.04
N PRO A 8 -7.99 0.78 8.20
CA PRO A 8 -7.05 -0.33 8.33
C PRO A 8 -7.62 -1.60 7.69
N TRP A 9 -7.21 -1.90 6.44
CA TRP A 9 -7.70 -3.02 5.66
C TRP A 9 -6.54 -3.72 4.94
N GLY A 10 -5.88 -4.65 5.66
CA GLY A 10 -4.62 -5.28 5.27
C GLY A 10 -4.72 -6.22 4.07
N ARG A 11 -3.57 -6.46 3.45
CA ARG A 11 -3.38 -7.38 2.31
C ARG A 11 -2.20 -8.30 2.56
N ASN A 12 -2.17 -9.42 1.87
CA ASN A 12 -1.15 -10.44 2.00
C ASN A 12 -0.03 -10.29 0.93
N LEU A 13 1.04 -11.08 1.09
CA LEU A 13 2.18 -11.12 0.18
C LEU A 13 1.76 -11.44 -1.26
N SER A 14 0.84 -12.40 -1.46
CA SER A 14 0.43 -12.79 -2.81
C SER A 14 -0.23 -11.64 -3.58
N GLU A 15 -0.98 -10.79 -2.88
CA GLU A 15 -1.56 -9.59 -3.46
C GLU A 15 -0.48 -8.55 -3.76
N TYR A 16 0.49 -8.32 -2.86
CA TYR A 16 1.62 -7.41 -3.11
C TYR A 16 2.44 -7.85 -4.32
N VAL A 17 2.77 -9.14 -4.42
CA VAL A 17 3.45 -9.70 -5.60
C VAL A 17 2.69 -9.40 -6.88
N ALA A 18 1.37 -9.60 -6.90
CA ALA A 18 0.55 -9.37 -8.08
C ALA A 18 0.35 -7.88 -8.40
N MET A 19 0.16 -7.02 -7.39
CA MET A 19 -0.05 -5.58 -7.54
C MET A 19 1.21 -4.84 -8.01
N PHE A 20 2.36 -5.21 -7.46
CA PHE A 20 3.63 -4.54 -7.71
C PHE A 20 4.55 -5.32 -8.65
N MET A 21 4.11 -6.49 -9.16
CA MET A 21 4.90 -7.37 -10.02
C MET A 21 6.26 -7.71 -9.38
N LEU A 22 6.25 -8.01 -8.07
CA LEU A 22 7.47 -8.34 -7.35
C LEU A 22 8.03 -9.67 -7.84
N ASN A 23 9.33 -9.70 -8.04
CA ASN A 23 10.09 -10.90 -8.38
C ASN A 23 11.01 -11.31 -7.21
N GLY A 24 11.79 -12.38 -7.38
CA GLY A 24 12.70 -12.85 -6.33
C GLY A 24 13.78 -11.83 -5.95
N ASP A 25 14.28 -11.06 -6.90
CA ASP A 25 15.28 -10.03 -6.61
C ASP A 25 14.67 -8.88 -5.80
N ASP A 26 13.43 -8.47 -6.13
CA ASP A 26 12.69 -7.47 -5.35
C ASP A 26 12.49 -7.96 -3.91
N LEU A 27 12.04 -9.21 -3.71
CA LEU A 27 11.76 -9.77 -2.37
C LEU A 27 13.03 -10.00 -1.53
N ASN A 28 14.19 -10.12 -2.17
CA ASN A 28 15.49 -10.23 -1.52
C ASN A 28 16.17 -8.86 -1.27
N SER A 29 15.54 -7.77 -1.69
CA SER A 29 16.04 -6.42 -1.50
C SER A 29 15.52 -5.79 -0.19
N LYS A 30 16.03 -4.60 0.16
CA LYS A 30 15.50 -3.82 1.29
C LYS A 30 14.25 -3.08 0.86
N ILE A 31 13.08 -3.46 1.39
CA ILE A 31 11.80 -2.89 1.03
C ILE A 31 11.27 -1.97 2.14
N LEU A 32 10.73 -0.82 1.74
CA LEU A 32 9.94 0.06 2.59
C LEU A 32 8.46 0.00 2.18
N GLY A 33 7.58 -0.36 3.10
CA GLY A 33 6.13 -0.26 2.91
C GLY A 33 5.58 1.03 3.51
N CYS A 34 4.89 1.85 2.72
CA CYS A 34 4.36 3.15 3.13
C CYS A 34 2.84 3.16 3.18
N GLY A 35 2.27 3.28 4.37
CA GLY A 35 0.83 3.21 4.59
C GLY A 35 0.30 1.79 4.46
N ASP A 36 1.05 0.81 4.97
CA ASP A 36 0.72 -0.62 4.84
C ASP A 36 -0.45 -1.04 5.71
N GLY A 37 -0.74 -0.30 6.79
CA GLY A 37 -1.77 -0.69 7.73
C GLY A 37 -1.53 -2.10 8.32
N PRO A 38 -2.61 -2.86 8.62
CA PRO A 38 -2.49 -4.19 9.20
C PRO A 38 -2.28 -5.29 8.12
N SER A 39 -1.28 -5.11 7.25
CA SER A 39 -0.93 -6.04 6.17
C SER A 39 -0.01 -7.15 6.67
N SER A 40 -0.22 -8.40 6.24
CA SER A 40 0.71 -9.51 6.51
C SER A 40 1.94 -9.52 5.59
N PHE A 41 2.03 -8.62 4.62
CA PHE A 41 3.15 -8.56 3.67
C PHE A 41 4.52 -8.55 4.37
N ASN A 42 4.69 -7.70 5.39
CA ASN A 42 5.94 -7.61 6.17
C ASN A 42 6.24 -8.94 6.87
N THR A 43 5.27 -9.48 7.62
CA THR A 43 5.37 -10.77 8.31
C THR A 43 5.74 -11.91 7.36
N GLU A 44 5.04 -12.02 6.24
CA GLU A 44 5.26 -13.10 5.26
C GLU A 44 6.62 -12.99 4.56
N VAL A 45 7.11 -11.77 4.29
CA VAL A 45 8.45 -11.57 3.71
C VAL A 45 9.54 -11.93 4.74
N ASP A 46 9.37 -11.51 5.99
CA ASP A 46 10.29 -11.83 7.09
C ASP A 46 10.40 -13.35 7.31
N LEU A 47 9.28 -14.06 7.33
CA LEU A 47 9.25 -15.54 7.41
C LEU A 47 9.97 -16.26 6.25
N ASN A 48 10.24 -15.55 5.15
CA ASN A 48 10.99 -16.04 4.00
C ASN A 48 12.41 -15.42 3.90
N ASP A 49 12.98 -14.99 5.03
CA ASP A 49 14.32 -14.40 5.14
C ASP A 49 14.52 -13.10 4.33
N GLY A 50 13.43 -12.41 3.97
CA GLY A 50 13.46 -11.10 3.30
C GLY A 50 13.54 -9.93 4.29
N SER A 51 13.53 -8.70 3.79
CA SER A 51 13.69 -7.49 4.61
C SER A 51 12.68 -6.42 4.25
N VAL A 52 11.69 -6.20 5.11
CA VAL A 52 10.69 -5.14 4.97
C VAL A 52 10.62 -4.31 6.25
N ILE A 53 10.64 -2.99 6.10
CA ILE A 53 10.19 -2.06 7.14
C ILE A 53 8.87 -1.45 6.67
N SER A 54 7.86 -1.45 7.52
CA SER A 54 6.56 -0.85 7.25
C SER A 54 6.35 0.38 8.10
N VAL A 55 5.91 1.49 7.49
CA VAL A 55 5.56 2.73 8.17
C VAL A 55 4.07 3.02 8.04
N ASP A 56 3.40 3.25 9.17
CA ASP A 56 1.98 3.62 9.22
C ASP A 56 1.67 4.29 10.57
N PRO A 57 0.86 5.36 10.63
CA PRO A 57 0.41 5.94 11.89
C PRO A 57 -0.31 4.93 12.82
N LEU A 58 -0.88 3.86 12.24
CA LEU A 58 -1.52 2.78 12.98
C LEU A 58 -0.58 2.14 14.01
N TYR A 59 0.72 2.10 13.72
CA TYR A 59 1.70 1.44 14.58
C TYR A 59 2.04 2.23 15.87
N ALA A 60 1.45 3.42 16.06
CA ALA A 60 1.46 4.10 17.35
C ALA A 60 0.57 3.40 18.39
N TYR A 61 -0.39 2.59 17.95
CA TYR A 61 -1.35 1.91 18.82
C TYR A 61 -0.83 0.54 19.28
N SER A 62 -1.39 0.04 20.38
CA SER A 62 -1.17 -1.32 20.84
C SER A 62 -1.89 -2.33 19.95
N LYS A 63 -1.41 -3.57 19.95
CA LYS A 63 -2.07 -4.71 19.26
C LYS A 63 -3.58 -4.77 19.53
N LYS A 64 -3.98 -4.58 20.80
CA LYS A 64 -5.38 -4.61 21.21
C LYS A 64 -6.21 -3.47 20.59
N GLU A 65 -5.64 -2.27 20.54
CA GLU A 65 -6.31 -1.11 19.93
C GLU A 65 -6.42 -1.25 18.42
N ILE A 66 -5.40 -1.83 17.77
CA ILE A 66 -5.44 -2.13 16.33
C ILE A 66 -6.52 -3.18 16.05
N MET A 67 -6.56 -4.26 16.82
CA MET A 67 -7.58 -5.30 16.69
C MET A 67 -9.00 -4.72 16.82
N GLN A 68 -9.23 -3.87 17.83
CA GLN A 68 -10.52 -3.22 18.01
C GLN A 68 -10.90 -2.34 16.80
N ARG A 69 -9.94 -1.59 16.24
CA ARG A 69 -10.18 -0.75 15.04
C ARG A 69 -10.52 -1.59 13.81
N ILE A 70 -9.92 -2.76 13.66
CA ILE A 70 -10.24 -3.71 12.58
C ILE A 70 -11.67 -4.22 12.75
N ASP A 71 -12.03 -4.64 13.95
CA ASP A 71 -13.39 -5.13 14.27
C ASP A 71 -14.44 -4.04 13.98
N ASP A 72 -14.22 -2.82 14.49
CA ASP A 72 -15.15 -1.69 14.37
C ASP A 72 -15.47 -1.31 12.91
N ILE A 73 -14.53 -1.52 11.97
CA ILE A 73 -14.73 -1.11 10.57
C ILE A 73 -15.10 -2.26 9.62
N SER A 74 -14.87 -3.51 10.03
CA SER A 74 -15.01 -4.67 9.15
C SER A 74 -16.42 -4.80 8.58
N GLU A 75 -17.45 -4.59 9.41
CA GLU A 75 -18.84 -4.65 8.98
C GLU A 75 -19.15 -3.54 7.96
N GLU A 76 -18.78 -2.30 8.25
CA GLU A 76 -19.01 -1.15 7.36
C GLU A 76 -18.35 -1.34 5.99
N VAL A 77 -17.08 -1.78 5.98
CA VAL A 77 -16.33 -2.01 4.73
C VAL A 77 -17.01 -3.11 3.92
N MET A 78 -17.40 -4.22 4.55
CA MET A 78 -18.06 -5.33 3.85
C MET A 78 -19.45 -4.96 3.33
N GLU A 79 -20.23 -4.17 4.07
CA GLU A 79 -21.49 -3.61 3.57
C GLU A 79 -21.28 -2.76 2.32
N GLN A 80 -20.24 -1.90 2.31
CA GLN A 80 -19.88 -1.10 1.14
C GLN A 80 -19.46 -1.99 -0.05
N VAL A 81 -18.70 -3.05 0.19
CA VAL A 81 -18.32 -4.02 -0.85
C VAL A 81 -19.55 -4.71 -1.46
N VAL A 82 -20.44 -5.23 -0.62
CA VAL A 82 -21.67 -5.90 -1.08
C VAL A 82 -22.56 -4.94 -1.86
N LYS A 83 -22.75 -3.72 -1.37
CA LYS A 83 -23.55 -2.68 -2.03
C LYS A 83 -23.00 -2.31 -3.41
N ASN A 84 -21.68 -2.27 -3.54
CA ASN A 84 -20.99 -1.87 -4.77
C ASN A 84 -20.36 -3.07 -5.51
N LYS A 85 -20.90 -4.29 -5.34
CA LYS A 85 -20.32 -5.52 -5.88
C LYS A 85 -20.04 -5.50 -7.39
N ASN A 86 -20.79 -4.68 -8.14
CA ASN A 86 -20.62 -4.53 -9.58
C ASN A 86 -19.38 -3.70 -9.98
N ASP A 87 -18.76 -3.00 -9.03
CA ASP A 87 -17.54 -2.22 -9.27
C ASP A 87 -16.26 -3.07 -9.15
N PHE A 88 -16.42 -4.33 -8.77
CA PHE A 88 -15.31 -5.26 -8.55
C PHE A 88 -15.27 -6.39 -9.58
N VAL A 89 -14.07 -6.98 -9.71
CA VAL A 89 -13.77 -8.14 -10.56
C VAL A 89 -13.67 -9.39 -9.68
N TRP A 90 -14.68 -10.24 -9.76
CA TRP A 90 -14.80 -11.46 -8.96
C TRP A 90 -14.22 -12.68 -9.70
N LYS A 91 -12.91 -12.64 -10.00
CA LYS A 91 -12.19 -13.74 -10.68
C LYS A 91 -11.28 -14.51 -9.72
N ILE A 92 -10.29 -13.82 -9.18
CA ILE A 92 -9.34 -14.39 -8.19
C ILE A 92 -10.05 -14.45 -6.84
N ILE A 93 -10.59 -13.33 -6.40
CA ILE A 93 -11.47 -13.25 -5.22
C ILE A 93 -12.90 -13.47 -5.73
N SER A 94 -13.46 -14.65 -5.49
CA SER A 94 -14.68 -15.10 -6.16
C SER A 94 -15.99 -14.58 -5.53
N SER A 95 -15.92 -14.05 -4.30
CA SER A 95 -17.10 -13.58 -3.56
C SER A 95 -16.74 -12.59 -2.45
N PRO A 96 -17.72 -11.79 -1.96
CA PRO A 96 -17.52 -10.98 -0.76
C PRO A 96 -17.12 -11.79 0.48
N GLY A 97 -17.63 -13.01 0.65
CA GLY A 97 -17.23 -13.91 1.74
C GLY A 97 -15.74 -14.27 1.64
N MET A 98 -15.28 -14.69 0.47
CA MET A 98 -13.84 -14.97 0.25
C MET A 98 -12.98 -13.73 0.48
N LEU A 99 -13.43 -12.56 0.05
CA LEU A 99 -12.72 -11.30 0.34
C LEU A 99 -12.57 -11.08 1.85
N TYR A 100 -13.66 -11.24 2.59
CA TYR A 100 -13.65 -11.09 4.04
C TYR A 100 -12.66 -12.05 4.70
N GLU A 101 -12.73 -13.34 4.35
CA GLU A 101 -11.83 -14.38 4.88
C GLU A 101 -10.36 -14.01 4.60
N MET A 102 -10.01 -13.65 3.37
CA MET A 102 -8.64 -13.26 3.01
C MET A 102 -8.16 -12.02 3.80
N ARG A 103 -9.03 -11.03 4.03
CA ARG A 103 -8.68 -9.83 4.79
C ARG A 103 -8.45 -10.15 6.27
N ILE A 104 -9.37 -10.92 6.86
CA ILE A 104 -9.24 -11.33 8.28
C ILE A 104 -8.00 -12.19 8.48
N GLU A 105 -7.70 -13.11 7.56
CA GLU A 105 -6.49 -13.94 7.59
C GLU A 105 -5.23 -13.05 7.59
N ALA A 106 -5.07 -12.17 6.60
CA ALA A 106 -3.93 -11.27 6.51
C ALA A 106 -3.77 -10.38 7.76
N MET A 107 -4.86 -9.78 8.25
CA MET A 107 -4.82 -8.93 9.43
C MET A 107 -4.56 -9.73 10.73
N THR A 108 -4.97 -10.99 10.77
CA THR A 108 -4.67 -11.89 11.91
C THR A 108 -3.19 -12.26 11.93
N GLU A 109 -2.59 -12.61 10.79
CA GLU A 109 -1.16 -12.89 10.67
C GLU A 109 -0.33 -11.67 11.08
N PHE A 110 -0.67 -10.47 10.56
CA PHE A 110 -0.05 -9.22 11.02
C PHE A 110 -0.16 -9.06 12.55
N LEU A 111 -1.36 -9.24 13.12
CA LEU A 111 -1.54 -9.09 14.57
C LEU A 111 -0.75 -10.13 15.37
N MET A 112 -0.55 -11.33 14.86
CA MET A 112 0.25 -12.36 15.54
C MET A 112 1.71 -11.93 15.67
N ASP A 113 2.29 -11.35 14.63
CA ASP A 113 3.67 -10.89 14.52
C ASP A 113 3.89 -9.48 15.12
N TYR A 114 2.87 -8.64 15.19
CA TYR A 114 2.99 -7.20 15.41
C TYR A 114 3.89 -6.78 16.58
N ASN A 115 3.78 -7.45 17.73
CA ASN A 115 4.57 -7.04 18.90
C ASN A 115 6.06 -7.37 18.70
N GLU A 116 6.38 -8.54 18.18
CA GLU A 116 7.75 -8.98 17.88
C GLU A 116 8.35 -8.10 16.78
N GLY A 117 7.67 -7.95 15.66
CA GLY A 117 8.14 -7.10 14.58
C GLY A 117 8.29 -5.62 14.95
N LYS A 118 7.49 -5.13 15.91
CA LYS A 118 7.67 -3.78 16.46
C LYS A 118 8.93 -3.67 17.33
N GLU A 119 9.23 -4.68 18.15
CA GLU A 119 10.46 -4.74 18.96
C GLU A 119 11.71 -4.86 18.05
N GLU A 120 11.59 -5.54 16.92
CA GLU A 120 12.64 -5.66 15.90
C GLU A 120 12.80 -4.41 15.02
N GLY A 121 11.87 -3.45 15.12
CA GLY A 121 11.88 -2.23 14.30
C GLY A 121 11.32 -2.41 12.89
N ARG A 122 10.55 -3.49 12.62
CA ARG A 122 9.90 -3.73 11.34
C ARG A 122 8.61 -2.90 11.16
N TYR A 123 7.96 -2.49 12.25
CA TYR A 123 6.76 -1.65 12.26
C TYR A 123 7.04 -0.33 12.97
N ILE A 124 7.06 0.77 12.21
CA ILE A 124 7.42 2.10 12.71
C ILE A 124 6.23 3.05 12.58
N ALA A 125 5.90 3.76 13.68
CA ALA A 125 4.80 4.72 13.73
C ALA A 125 5.19 6.05 13.07
N GLU A 126 5.37 6.04 11.77
CA GLU A 126 5.65 7.23 10.96
C GLU A 126 4.64 7.38 9.81
N SER A 127 4.64 8.52 9.15
CA SER A 127 3.74 8.79 8.03
C SER A 127 4.38 9.69 6.99
N LEU A 128 4.06 9.42 5.73
CA LEU A 128 4.31 10.36 4.66
C LEU A 128 3.67 11.73 4.97
N PRO A 129 4.26 12.83 4.54
CA PRO A 129 5.42 12.91 3.66
C PRO A 129 6.77 13.08 4.37
N ASN A 130 6.89 12.71 5.64
CA ASN A 130 8.14 12.89 6.39
C ASN A 130 8.55 11.59 7.06
N LEU A 131 9.72 11.06 6.69
CA LEU A 131 10.28 9.83 7.21
C LEU A 131 11.67 10.09 7.81
N SER A 132 12.01 9.35 8.87
CA SER A 132 13.27 9.52 9.59
C SER A 132 14.47 8.78 8.95
N PHE A 133 14.26 8.10 7.82
CA PHE A 133 15.30 7.30 7.15
C PHE A 133 16.32 8.15 6.40
N GLU A 134 17.50 7.59 6.21
CA GLU A 134 18.55 8.19 5.38
C GLU A 134 18.21 8.10 3.88
N ASP A 135 18.88 8.93 3.07
CA ASP A 135 18.75 8.91 1.62
C ASP A 135 19.18 7.55 1.06
N GLU A 136 18.40 6.99 0.12
CA GLU A 136 18.66 5.70 -0.54
C GLU A 136 18.85 4.51 0.43
N GLN A 137 18.26 4.56 1.62
CA GLN A 137 18.36 3.48 2.62
C GLN A 137 17.72 2.17 2.13
N PHE A 138 16.74 2.27 1.24
CA PHE A 138 15.98 1.15 0.67
C PHE A 138 16.25 0.99 -0.83
N ASP A 139 16.07 -0.23 -1.32
CA ASP A 139 16.11 -0.51 -2.76
C ASP A 139 14.76 -0.23 -3.41
N LEU A 140 13.66 -0.50 -2.68
CA LEU A 140 12.29 -0.39 -3.17
C LEU A 140 11.38 0.21 -2.10
N ALA A 141 10.55 1.20 -2.47
CA ALA A 141 9.46 1.68 -1.64
C ALA A 141 8.10 1.38 -2.30
N LEU A 142 7.17 0.84 -1.53
CA LEU A 142 5.84 0.45 -1.96
C LEU A 142 4.77 1.27 -1.24
N SER A 143 3.72 1.69 -1.94
CA SER A 143 2.52 2.26 -1.33
C SER A 143 1.29 1.60 -1.92
N SER A 144 0.63 0.77 -1.09
CA SER A 144 -0.55 -0.02 -1.46
C SER A 144 -1.82 0.63 -0.95
N HIS A 145 -2.76 0.94 -1.85
CA HIS A 145 -4.12 1.40 -1.52
C HIS A 145 -4.17 2.59 -0.55
N PHE A 146 -3.20 3.49 -0.65
CA PHE A 146 -3.12 4.69 0.19
C PHE A 146 -3.18 5.95 -0.68
N LEU A 147 -2.09 6.39 -1.30
CA LEU A 147 -1.99 7.70 -1.94
C LEU A 147 -3.16 7.99 -2.90
N PHE A 148 -3.13 7.45 -4.12
CA PHE A 148 -4.13 7.78 -5.14
C PHE A 148 -5.54 7.29 -4.80
N LEU A 149 -5.66 6.22 -4.00
CA LEU A 149 -6.98 5.74 -3.58
C LEU A 149 -7.75 6.79 -2.77
N TYR A 150 -7.04 7.58 -1.96
CA TYR A 150 -7.62 8.62 -1.11
C TYR A 150 -7.47 10.04 -1.69
N SER A 151 -7.44 10.20 -3.02
CA SER A 151 -7.31 11.51 -3.71
C SER A 151 -8.35 12.56 -3.33
N GLU A 152 -9.49 12.17 -2.78
CA GLU A 152 -10.50 13.12 -2.27
C GLU A 152 -10.15 13.68 -0.89
N HIS A 153 -9.25 13.02 -0.17
CA HIS A 153 -8.81 13.41 1.18
C HIS A 153 -7.39 13.98 1.21
N LEU A 154 -6.59 13.62 0.21
CA LEU A 154 -5.19 13.99 0.08
C LEU A 154 -5.04 14.85 -1.18
N ASP A 155 -4.51 16.06 -1.02
CA ASP A 155 -4.32 16.99 -2.13
C ASP A 155 -3.08 16.66 -2.98
N GLU A 156 -2.90 17.38 -4.08
CA GLU A 156 -1.78 17.20 -5.00
C GLU A 156 -0.43 17.45 -4.35
N GLU A 157 -0.36 18.46 -3.47
CA GLU A 157 0.87 18.81 -2.77
C GLU A 157 1.30 17.68 -1.84
N PHE A 158 0.35 17.05 -1.14
CA PHE A 158 0.62 15.87 -0.31
C PHE A 158 1.13 14.69 -1.13
N HIS A 159 0.50 14.40 -2.29
CA HIS A 159 0.95 13.34 -3.19
C HIS A 159 2.38 13.58 -3.65
N MET A 160 2.68 14.80 -4.12
CA MET A 160 4.00 15.13 -4.61
C MET A 160 5.07 15.04 -3.53
N LYS A 161 4.83 15.64 -2.35
CA LYS A 161 5.75 15.56 -1.22
C LYS A 161 6.00 14.13 -0.77
N SER A 162 4.94 13.32 -0.71
CA SER A 162 5.02 11.91 -0.32
C SER A 162 5.85 11.09 -1.31
N ILE A 163 5.63 11.29 -2.60
CA ILE A 163 6.39 10.57 -3.64
C ILE A 163 7.85 11.00 -3.65
N LEU A 164 8.14 12.28 -3.49
CA LEU A 164 9.52 12.78 -3.40
C LEU A 164 10.23 12.26 -2.15
N GLU A 165 9.53 12.14 -1.04
CA GLU A 165 10.09 11.53 0.19
C GLU A 165 10.37 10.04 0.01
N MET A 166 9.45 9.28 -0.62
CA MET A 166 9.71 7.88 -0.98
C MET A 166 10.92 7.75 -1.91
N LEU A 167 11.08 8.66 -2.88
CA LEU A 167 12.22 8.71 -3.81
C LEU A 167 13.52 9.17 -3.14
N ARG A 168 13.46 9.93 -2.05
CA ARG A 168 14.63 10.26 -1.25
C ARG A 168 15.17 9.05 -0.53
N VAL A 169 14.30 8.24 0.06
CA VAL A 169 14.69 7.10 0.90
C VAL A 169 14.89 5.80 0.13
N ALA A 170 14.38 5.71 -1.13
CA ALA A 170 14.45 4.49 -1.94
C ALA A 170 14.88 4.77 -3.39
N LYS A 171 15.55 3.78 -4.01
CA LYS A 171 16.04 3.86 -5.41
C LYS A 171 14.89 3.73 -6.41
N GLU A 172 13.87 2.94 -6.10
CA GLU A 172 12.67 2.72 -6.91
C GLU A 172 11.42 2.86 -6.05
N VAL A 173 10.36 3.43 -6.62
CA VAL A 173 9.05 3.60 -5.96
C VAL A 173 7.97 2.97 -6.82
N ARG A 174 7.08 2.17 -6.22
CA ARG A 174 5.88 1.63 -6.87
C ARG A 174 4.64 1.97 -6.04
N ILE A 175 3.60 2.51 -6.72
CA ILE A 175 2.34 2.93 -6.08
C ILE A 175 1.16 2.26 -6.79
N PHE A 176 0.28 1.63 -6.02
CA PHE A 176 -0.91 0.93 -6.53
C PHE A 176 -2.12 1.15 -5.60
N PRO A 177 -3.36 1.26 -6.10
CA PRO A 177 -3.75 1.46 -7.49
C PRO A 177 -3.68 2.92 -7.93
N LEU A 178 -3.92 3.18 -9.20
CA LEU A 178 -4.05 4.55 -9.75
C LEU A 178 -5.50 5.04 -9.80
N LEU A 179 -6.42 4.34 -9.12
CA LEU A 179 -7.82 4.71 -8.99
C LEU A 179 -8.13 5.29 -7.62
N ASP A 180 -9.11 6.17 -7.57
CA ASP A 180 -9.72 6.65 -6.33
C ASP A 180 -10.75 5.64 -5.77
N LEU A 181 -11.32 5.95 -4.60
CA LEU A 181 -12.35 5.14 -3.95
C LEU A 181 -13.63 4.95 -4.81
N LYS A 182 -13.84 5.80 -5.80
CA LYS A 182 -14.99 5.73 -6.71
C LYS A 182 -14.70 4.90 -7.98
N GLY A 183 -13.50 4.33 -8.09
CA GLY A 183 -13.07 3.56 -9.25
C GLY A 183 -12.72 4.42 -10.47
N LYS A 184 -12.47 5.71 -10.27
CA LYS A 184 -12.00 6.62 -11.32
C LYS A 184 -10.50 6.80 -11.20
N ARG A 185 -9.84 7.03 -12.34
CA ARG A 185 -8.44 7.42 -12.33
C ARG A 185 -8.26 8.67 -11.46
N SER A 186 -7.29 8.63 -10.54
CA SER A 186 -7.00 9.75 -9.65
C SER A 186 -6.69 11.02 -10.45
N VAL A 187 -7.26 12.13 -10.02
CA VAL A 187 -7.07 13.45 -10.67
C VAL A 187 -5.64 13.97 -10.56
N HIS A 188 -4.85 13.44 -9.64
CA HIS A 188 -3.48 13.90 -9.39
C HIS A 188 -2.42 13.19 -10.26
N ILE A 189 -2.76 12.10 -10.96
CA ILE A 189 -1.77 11.29 -11.69
C ILE A 189 -1.10 12.07 -12.81
N GLU A 190 -1.86 12.80 -13.61
CA GLU A 190 -1.31 13.49 -14.78
C GLU A 190 -0.32 14.58 -14.38
N SER A 191 -0.63 15.37 -13.34
CA SER A 191 0.25 16.41 -12.82
C SER A 191 1.50 15.81 -12.18
N VAL A 192 1.34 14.77 -11.35
CA VAL A 192 2.45 14.06 -10.70
C VAL A 192 3.41 13.46 -11.73
N VAL A 193 2.90 12.72 -12.72
CA VAL A 193 3.73 12.11 -13.77
C VAL A 193 4.48 13.18 -14.57
N LYS A 194 3.81 14.28 -14.94
CA LYS A 194 4.41 15.39 -15.67
C LYS A 194 5.54 16.04 -14.87
N GLU A 195 5.30 16.38 -13.61
CA GLU A 195 6.28 17.07 -12.77
C GLU A 195 7.51 16.22 -12.49
N LEU A 196 7.31 14.93 -12.13
CA LEU A 196 8.41 13.99 -11.92
C LEU A 196 9.24 13.77 -13.19
N THR A 197 8.60 13.65 -14.37
CA THR A 197 9.29 13.52 -15.65
C THR A 197 10.11 14.76 -15.97
N LEU A 198 9.56 15.96 -15.74
CA LEU A 198 10.29 17.23 -15.93
C LEU A 198 11.46 17.36 -14.94
N SER A 199 11.35 16.81 -13.74
CA SER A 199 12.41 16.75 -12.73
C SER A 199 13.46 15.67 -13.02
N GLY A 200 13.32 14.93 -14.12
CA GLY A 200 14.34 13.98 -14.59
C GLY A 200 14.19 12.55 -14.09
N TYR A 201 13.14 12.22 -13.37
CA TYR A 201 12.85 10.83 -12.99
C TYR A 201 12.39 9.98 -14.18
N ASP A 202 12.67 8.68 -14.13
CA ASP A 202 12.10 7.72 -15.09
C ASP A 202 10.74 7.25 -14.54
N VAL A 203 9.67 7.71 -15.19
CA VAL A 203 8.30 7.49 -14.72
C VAL A 203 7.54 6.65 -15.73
N SER A 204 6.96 5.56 -15.28
CA SER A 204 6.14 4.68 -16.12
C SER A 204 4.87 4.23 -15.42
N ILE A 205 3.80 4.07 -16.19
CA ILE A 205 2.57 3.43 -15.77
C ILE A 205 2.60 2.00 -16.32
N VAL A 206 2.59 1.05 -15.38
CA VAL A 206 2.78 -0.37 -15.70
C VAL A 206 1.48 -1.13 -15.40
N LYS A 207 1.04 -1.91 -16.37
CA LYS A 207 -0.12 -2.79 -16.19
C LYS A 207 0.28 -4.02 -15.39
N THR A 208 -0.48 -4.34 -14.35
CA THR A 208 -0.22 -5.44 -13.43
C THR A 208 -1.15 -6.63 -13.65
N GLY A 209 -0.82 -7.77 -13.07
CA GLY A 209 -1.67 -8.97 -13.07
C GLY A 209 -2.83 -8.94 -12.08
N TYR A 210 -2.86 -7.95 -11.20
CA TYR A 210 -3.89 -7.79 -10.17
C TYR A 210 -4.98 -6.83 -10.63
N GLU A 211 -6.24 -7.27 -10.53
CA GLU A 211 -7.41 -6.42 -10.73
C GLU A 211 -8.54 -6.89 -9.81
N PHE A 212 -8.78 -6.15 -8.74
CA PHE A 212 -9.95 -6.36 -7.89
C PHE A 212 -11.01 -5.28 -8.12
N GLN A 213 -10.67 -4.00 -7.99
CA GLN A 213 -11.52 -2.91 -8.44
C GLN A 213 -11.43 -2.81 -9.98
N LYS A 214 -12.56 -2.71 -10.68
CA LYS A 214 -12.57 -2.62 -12.15
C LYS A 214 -11.71 -1.47 -12.66
N GLY A 215 -10.78 -1.78 -13.56
CA GLY A 215 -9.78 -0.84 -14.07
C GLY A 215 -8.62 -0.55 -13.13
N GLY A 216 -8.62 -1.11 -11.90
CA GLY A 216 -7.54 -0.99 -10.93
C GLY A 216 -6.45 -2.03 -11.17
N ASN A 217 -5.79 -1.98 -12.31
CA ASN A 217 -4.74 -2.91 -12.76
C ASN A 217 -3.50 -2.20 -13.29
N GLU A 218 -3.26 -0.98 -12.83
CA GLU A 218 -2.08 -0.21 -13.16
C GLU A 218 -1.37 0.27 -11.88
N MET A 219 -0.03 0.24 -11.91
CA MET A 219 0.83 0.87 -10.91
C MET A 219 1.64 2.01 -11.52
N LEU A 220 1.98 2.99 -10.72
CA LEU A 220 3.00 3.98 -11.03
C LEU A 220 4.35 3.43 -10.57
N LYS A 221 5.30 3.35 -11.48
CA LYS A 221 6.70 2.98 -11.23
C LYS A 221 7.60 4.16 -11.51
N ILE A 222 8.45 4.50 -10.54
CA ILE A 222 9.35 5.64 -10.62
C ILE A 222 10.75 5.19 -10.22
N ILE A 223 11.75 5.51 -11.03
CA ILE A 223 13.15 5.21 -10.75
C ILE A 223 13.93 6.53 -10.73
N SER A 224 14.75 6.72 -9.69
CA SER A 224 15.68 7.84 -9.65
C SER A 224 16.73 7.64 -10.74
N LYS A 225 16.89 8.62 -11.64
CA LYS A 225 18.04 8.59 -12.56
C LYS A 225 19.26 8.97 -11.72
N LYS A 226 20.17 8.03 -11.56
CA LYS A 226 21.50 8.36 -11.02
C LYS A 226 22.11 9.46 -11.87
N ALA A 227 22.51 10.54 -11.22
CA ALA A 227 23.32 11.59 -11.83
C ALA A 227 24.71 11.03 -12.23
#